data_8aef681d406deb8fa6fbf278f54c9199
#
_entry.id   8aef681d406deb8fa6fbf278f54c9199
#
_cell.length_a   1.000
_cell.length_b   1.000
_cell.length_c   1.000
_cell.angle_alpha   90.00
_cell.angle_beta   90.00
_cell.angle_gamma   90.00
#
_symmetry.space_group_name_H-M   'P 1'
#
loop_
_entity.id
_entity.type
_entity.pdbx_description
1 polymer ?
#
loop_
_entity_poly.entity_id
_entity_poly.type
_entity_poly.pdbx_seq_one_letter_code
_entity_poly.pdbx_strand_id
1 'polypeptide(L)'
;MSKTPQKLTRKKSEIYKNAPIAGFGERKPDFTTMGRKISNPHRKFREVVCVEACRTPYGRAGGALKDFSAMELGALAIQEVLRRTEGKVRGEDVDYIFMGQVVPAGCGQIPGRQATILAGVPESVPSITVNKVCSSGIKT
;
A
#
# COMPACT_ATOMS: atom_id res chain seq x y z
N MET A 1 -8.94 43.63 18.41
CA MET A 1 -7.77 43.80 17.51
C MET A 1 -7.02 42.47 17.45
N SER A 2 -7.29 41.74 16.40
CA SER A 2 -6.76 40.37 16.16
C SER A 2 -5.35 40.47 15.59
N LYS A 3 -4.36 39.84 16.26
CA LYS A 3 -2.98 39.74 15.75
C LYS A 3 -2.86 38.52 14.83
N THR A 4 -2.58 38.80 13.60
CA THR A 4 -2.50 37.93 12.42
C THR A 4 -1.46 36.78 12.56
N PRO A 5 -1.73 35.58 12.00
CA PRO A 5 -0.86 34.40 12.13
C PRO A 5 0.40 34.40 11.26
N GLN A 6 0.78 35.51 10.64
CA GLN A 6 1.91 35.55 9.67
C GLN A 6 3.32 35.36 10.26
N LYS A 7 3.51 35.49 11.58
CA LYS A 7 4.85 35.32 12.19
C LYS A 7 5.28 33.87 12.41
N LEU A 8 4.35 32.90 12.37
CA LEU A 8 4.68 31.50 12.66
C LEU A 8 5.23 30.75 11.44
N THR A 9 4.85 31.16 10.23
CA THR A 9 5.27 30.49 8.97
C THR A 9 6.73 30.79 8.61
N ARG A 10 7.23 31.99 8.94
CA ARG A 10 8.62 32.38 8.63
C ARG A 10 9.66 31.65 9.49
N LYS A 11 9.34 31.32 10.74
CA LYS A 11 10.23 30.59 11.64
C LYS A 11 10.37 29.11 11.29
N LYS A 12 9.34 28.47 10.75
CA LYS A 12 9.40 27.07 10.33
C LYS A 12 10.29 26.84 9.12
N SER A 13 10.29 27.73 8.14
CA SER A 13 11.16 27.63 6.97
C SER A 13 12.65 27.83 7.29
N GLU A 14 12.98 28.58 8.31
CA GLU A 14 14.37 28.78 8.76
C GLU A 14 14.91 27.59 9.57
N ILE A 15 14.03 26.94 10.37
CA ILE A 15 14.40 25.75 11.14
C ILE A 15 14.76 24.57 10.19
N TYR A 16 14.07 24.43 9.07
CA TYR A 16 14.36 23.37 8.10
C TYR A 16 15.56 23.66 7.20
N LYS A 17 15.97 24.93 7.03
CA LYS A 17 17.16 25.29 6.23
C LYS A 17 18.48 24.94 6.91
N ASN A 18 18.52 24.87 8.23
CA ASN A 18 19.74 24.71 9.00
C ASN A 18 19.77 23.50 9.93
N ALA A 19 18.77 22.60 9.83
CA ALA A 19 18.83 21.35 10.57
C ALA A 19 19.76 20.38 9.84
N PRO A 20 20.94 20.04 10.41
CA PRO A 20 21.76 18.99 9.84
C PRO A 20 20.94 17.69 9.92
N ILE A 21 20.57 17.15 8.78
CA ILE A 21 20.04 15.78 8.71
C ILE A 21 21.26 14.90 9.04
N ALA A 22 21.36 14.48 10.29
CA ALA A 22 22.45 13.62 10.73
C ALA A 22 22.49 12.37 9.86
N GLY A 23 23.61 12.18 9.12
CA GLY A 23 23.85 11.02 8.31
C GLY A 23 23.81 11.22 6.77
N PHE A 24 23.33 12.35 6.28
CA PHE A 24 23.47 12.71 4.86
C PHE A 24 24.58 13.75 4.71
N GLY A 25 25.80 13.29 4.53
CA GLY A 25 26.86 14.16 4.03
C GLY A 25 26.45 14.79 2.69
N GLU A 26 27.07 15.90 2.30
CA GLU A 26 26.79 16.74 1.11
C GLU A 26 26.87 16.01 -0.26
N ARG A 27 26.61 14.72 -0.31
CA ARG A 27 26.49 14.01 -1.59
C ARG A 27 25.17 14.41 -2.25
N LYS A 28 25.24 15.36 -3.18
CA LYS A 28 24.16 15.56 -4.15
C LYS A 28 23.86 14.20 -4.77
N PRO A 29 22.59 13.75 -4.79
CA PRO A 29 22.26 12.48 -5.41
C PRO A 29 22.68 12.56 -6.87
N ASP A 30 23.60 11.71 -7.26
CA ASP A 30 24.02 11.58 -8.66
C ASP A 30 22.92 10.82 -9.41
N PHE A 31 22.03 11.57 -10.04
CA PHE A 31 20.93 11.02 -10.84
C PHE A 31 21.41 10.33 -12.11
N THR A 32 22.71 10.46 -12.49
CA THR A 32 23.25 9.79 -13.68
C THR A 32 23.34 8.27 -13.50
N THR A 33 23.32 7.78 -12.26
CA THR A 33 23.34 6.35 -11.95
C THR A 33 21.96 5.69 -11.89
N MET A 34 20.88 6.45 -11.94
CA MET A 34 19.50 5.92 -11.90
C MET A 34 19.11 5.07 -13.13
N GLY A 35 19.93 5.08 -14.18
CA GLY A 35 19.72 4.30 -15.40
C GLY A 35 20.59 3.05 -15.55
N ARG A 36 21.41 2.69 -14.56
CA ARG A 36 22.19 1.45 -14.64
C ARG A 36 21.25 0.25 -14.53
N LYS A 37 21.02 -0.41 -15.66
CA LYS A 37 20.54 -1.78 -15.66
C LYS A 37 21.53 -2.60 -14.83
N ILE A 38 21.10 -3.00 -13.63
CA ILE A 38 21.85 -3.99 -12.84
C ILE A 38 21.65 -5.31 -13.58
N SER A 39 22.46 -5.54 -14.61
CA SER A 39 22.54 -6.83 -15.25
C SER A 39 23.33 -7.75 -14.32
N ASN A 40 22.65 -8.49 -13.47
CA ASN A 40 23.24 -9.62 -12.78
C ASN A 40 23.09 -10.83 -13.72
N PRO A 41 24.15 -11.27 -14.44
CA PRO A 41 24.06 -12.37 -15.39
C PRO A 41 23.70 -13.73 -14.72
N HIS A 42 23.77 -13.80 -13.39
CA HIS A 42 23.42 -14.98 -12.62
C HIS A 42 22.02 -14.95 -12.01
N ARG A 43 21.27 -13.86 -12.19
CA ARG A 43 19.91 -13.78 -11.69
C ARG A 43 18.97 -14.52 -12.64
N LYS A 44 18.74 -15.79 -12.40
CA LYS A 44 17.62 -16.51 -13.02
C LYS A 44 16.34 -15.88 -12.50
N PHE A 45 15.64 -15.13 -13.35
CA PHE A 45 14.29 -14.66 -13.04
C PHE A 45 13.39 -15.89 -12.95
N ARG A 46 12.67 -16.03 -11.85
CA ARG A 46 11.56 -16.98 -11.78
C ARG A 46 10.44 -16.46 -12.69
N GLU A 47 9.83 -17.36 -13.40
CA GLU A 47 8.61 -17.03 -14.11
C GLU A 47 7.52 -16.70 -13.09
N VAL A 48 6.84 -15.58 -13.29
CA VAL A 48 5.74 -15.12 -12.44
C VAL A 48 4.51 -15.02 -13.34
N VAL A 49 3.44 -15.66 -12.91
CA VAL A 49 2.17 -15.69 -13.65
C VAL A 49 1.08 -15.02 -12.82
N CYS A 50 0.16 -14.31 -13.51
CA CYS A 50 -1.07 -13.84 -12.92
C CYS A 50 -2.14 -14.93 -13.13
N VAL A 51 -2.63 -15.49 -12.03
CA VAL A 51 -3.59 -16.59 -12.08
C VAL A 51 -5.02 -16.08 -12.25
N GLU A 52 -5.37 -15.03 -11.50
CA GLU A 52 -6.71 -14.45 -11.52
C GLU A 52 -6.68 -12.98 -11.12
N ALA A 53 -7.70 -12.23 -11.51
CA ALA A 53 -7.87 -10.83 -11.14
C ALA A 53 -9.33 -10.46 -10.99
N CYS A 54 -9.64 -9.62 -10.02
CA CYS A 54 -10.96 -9.02 -9.87
C CYS A 54 -10.89 -7.65 -9.23
N ARG A 55 -12.00 -6.95 -9.26
CA ARG A 55 -12.20 -5.71 -8.51
C ARG A 55 -13.65 -5.55 -8.10
N THR A 56 -13.90 -4.73 -7.09
CA THR A 56 -15.24 -4.24 -6.78
C THR A 56 -15.71 -3.26 -7.85
N PRO A 57 -17.03 -3.04 -8.02
CA PRO A 57 -17.53 -1.95 -8.85
C PRO A 57 -17.07 -0.59 -8.30
N TYR A 58 -17.03 0.41 -9.17
CA TYR A 58 -16.86 1.79 -8.74
C TYR A 58 -18.18 2.34 -8.19
N GLY A 59 -18.08 3.09 -7.10
CA GLY A 59 -19.20 3.80 -6.51
C GLY A 59 -18.91 5.31 -6.42
N ARG A 60 -19.95 6.13 -6.50
CA ARG A 60 -19.85 7.55 -6.16
C ARG A 60 -19.79 7.73 -4.64
N ALA A 61 -19.26 8.84 -4.16
CA ALA A 61 -19.32 9.22 -2.76
C ALA A 61 -20.78 9.24 -2.26
N GLY A 62 -21.05 8.60 -1.12
CA GLY A 62 -22.41 8.42 -0.58
C GLY A 62 -23.32 7.50 -1.40
N GLY A 63 -22.77 6.75 -2.37
CA GLY A 63 -23.50 5.83 -3.23
C GLY A 63 -23.64 4.42 -2.66
N ALA A 64 -23.77 3.42 -3.54
CA ALA A 64 -24.07 2.03 -3.18
C ALA A 64 -23.05 1.35 -2.27
N LEU A 65 -21.81 1.83 -2.25
CA LEU A 65 -20.73 1.27 -1.42
C LEU A 65 -20.51 2.03 -0.10
N LYS A 66 -21.35 3.01 0.23
CA LYS A 66 -21.14 3.91 1.38
C LYS A 66 -21.14 3.18 2.74
N ASP A 67 -21.83 2.08 2.85
CA ASP A 67 -22.01 1.32 4.09
C ASP A 67 -20.93 0.23 4.26
N PHE A 68 -20.05 0.06 3.27
CA PHE A 68 -18.92 -0.86 3.34
C PHE A 68 -17.67 -0.17 3.83
N SER A 69 -16.98 -0.79 4.78
CA SER A 69 -15.63 -0.40 5.16
C SER A 69 -14.61 -0.83 4.11
N ALA A 70 -13.42 -0.23 4.14
CA ALA A 70 -12.32 -0.62 3.25
C ALA A 70 -11.91 -2.09 3.46
N MET A 71 -11.97 -2.59 4.69
CA MET A 71 -11.64 -3.98 5.03
C MET A 71 -12.64 -4.95 4.45
N GLU A 72 -13.94 -4.64 4.51
CA GLU A 72 -14.99 -5.47 3.92
C GLU A 72 -14.87 -5.52 2.39
N LEU A 73 -14.63 -4.40 1.74
CA LEU A 73 -14.39 -4.37 0.29
C LEU A 73 -13.14 -5.19 -0.09
N GLY A 74 -12.09 -5.09 0.70
CA GLY A 74 -10.88 -5.89 0.54
C GLY A 74 -11.16 -7.39 0.70
N ALA A 75 -11.93 -7.76 1.72
CA ALA A 75 -12.32 -9.15 1.97
C ALA A 75 -13.13 -9.73 0.81
N LEU A 76 -14.11 -8.97 0.29
CA LEU A 76 -14.91 -9.38 -0.87
C LEU A 76 -14.04 -9.63 -2.10
N ALA A 77 -13.03 -8.78 -2.34
CA ALA A 77 -12.11 -8.96 -3.46
C ALA A 77 -11.25 -10.22 -3.28
N ILE A 78 -10.74 -10.49 -2.08
CA ILE A 78 -9.95 -11.70 -1.79
C ILE A 78 -10.82 -12.95 -1.97
N GLN A 79 -12.03 -12.96 -1.43
CA GLN A 79 -12.97 -14.07 -1.57
C GLN A 79 -13.29 -14.36 -3.04
N GLU A 80 -13.56 -13.33 -3.81
CA GLU A 80 -13.91 -13.48 -5.23
C GLU A 80 -12.72 -13.98 -6.06
N VAL A 81 -11.51 -13.50 -5.81
CA VAL A 81 -10.31 -14.02 -6.48
C VAL A 81 -10.15 -15.51 -6.21
N LEU A 82 -10.23 -15.94 -4.95
CA LEU A 82 -10.11 -17.35 -4.59
C LEU A 82 -11.24 -18.19 -5.20
N ARG A 83 -12.47 -17.70 -5.17
CA ARG A 83 -13.61 -18.38 -5.79
C ARG A 83 -13.43 -18.62 -7.30
N ARG A 84 -12.86 -17.64 -8.01
CA ARG A 84 -12.62 -17.74 -9.47
C ARG A 84 -11.56 -18.77 -9.83
N THR A 85 -10.68 -19.12 -8.90
CA THR A 85 -9.72 -20.21 -9.15
C THR A 85 -10.37 -21.60 -9.17
N GLU A 86 -11.68 -21.70 -8.93
CA GLU A 86 -12.44 -22.96 -8.92
C GLU A 86 -11.85 -24.02 -7.98
N GLY A 87 -11.31 -23.56 -6.85
CA GLY A 87 -10.66 -24.43 -5.85
C GLY A 87 -9.25 -24.87 -6.20
N LYS A 88 -8.66 -24.39 -7.30
CA LYS A 88 -7.27 -24.66 -7.65
C LYS A 88 -6.26 -23.95 -6.74
N VAL A 89 -6.68 -22.80 -6.16
CA VAL A 89 -5.95 -22.09 -5.12
C VAL A 89 -6.90 -21.87 -3.95
N ARG A 90 -6.52 -22.39 -2.78
CA ARG A 90 -7.28 -22.23 -1.54
C ARG A 90 -6.60 -21.20 -0.66
N GLY A 91 -7.31 -20.69 0.35
CA GLY A 91 -6.73 -19.74 1.30
C GLY A 91 -5.46 -20.23 1.99
N GLU A 92 -5.34 -21.54 2.22
CA GLU A 92 -4.17 -22.20 2.82
C GLU A 92 -2.96 -22.30 1.88
N ASP A 93 -3.17 -22.17 0.57
CA ASP A 93 -2.12 -22.20 -0.45
C ASP A 93 -1.50 -20.79 -0.65
N VAL A 94 -2.02 -19.77 0.05
CA VAL A 94 -1.54 -18.38 -0.04
C VAL A 94 -0.37 -18.18 0.91
N ASP A 95 0.78 -17.82 0.38
CA ASP A 95 1.97 -17.54 1.19
C ASP A 95 1.93 -16.16 1.86
N TYR A 96 1.33 -15.15 1.17
CA TYR A 96 1.34 -13.78 1.66
C TYR A 96 0.24 -12.92 1.02
N ILE A 97 -0.31 -11.98 1.78
CA ILE A 97 -1.26 -10.99 1.27
C ILE A 97 -0.69 -9.56 1.42
N PHE A 98 -0.65 -8.85 0.30
CA PHE A 98 -0.30 -7.44 0.25
C PHE A 98 -1.54 -6.61 -0.07
N MET A 99 -1.83 -5.61 0.75
CA MET A 99 -2.97 -4.71 0.56
C MET A 99 -2.50 -3.26 0.53
N GLY A 100 -2.83 -2.55 -0.55
CA GLY A 100 -2.58 -1.12 -0.66
C GLY A 100 -3.69 -0.32 0.01
N GLN A 101 -3.34 0.62 0.92
CA GLN A 101 -4.30 1.56 1.50
C GLN A 101 -3.67 2.93 1.73
N VAL A 102 -4.24 3.94 1.12
CA VAL A 102 -3.72 5.31 1.14
C VAL A 102 -4.17 6.07 2.38
N VAL A 103 -5.43 5.92 2.78
CA VAL A 103 -6.03 6.62 3.91
C VAL A 103 -6.45 5.61 4.98
N PRO A 104 -5.55 5.25 5.91
CA PRO A 104 -5.84 4.26 6.96
C PRO A 104 -6.58 4.86 8.17
N ALA A 105 -6.77 6.18 8.22
CA ALA A 105 -7.42 6.84 9.36
C ALA A 105 -8.84 6.27 9.57
N GLY A 106 -9.14 5.89 10.82
CA GLY A 106 -10.43 5.30 11.19
C GLY A 106 -10.61 3.83 10.80
N CYS A 107 -9.63 3.19 10.15
CA CYS A 107 -9.72 1.80 9.72
C CYS A 107 -9.19 0.78 10.76
N GLY A 108 -8.83 1.23 11.97
CA GLY A 108 -8.22 0.37 12.98
C GLY A 108 -6.78 -0.02 12.63
N GLN A 109 -6.31 -1.10 13.26
CA GLN A 109 -4.94 -1.58 13.07
C GLN A 109 -4.83 -2.52 11.88
N ILE A 110 -3.81 -2.35 11.07
CA ILE A 110 -3.43 -3.24 9.97
C ILE A 110 -4.64 -3.64 9.11
N PRO A 111 -5.23 -2.71 8.34
CA PRO A 111 -6.45 -2.99 7.55
C PRO A 111 -6.32 -4.20 6.62
N GLY A 112 -5.13 -4.42 6.05
CA GLY A 112 -4.85 -5.60 5.23
C GLY A 112 -5.05 -6.90 6.00
N ARG A 113 -4.65 -6.96 7.26
CA ARG A 113 -4.87 -8.12 8.12
C ARG A 113 -6.34 -8.36 8.42
N GLN A 114 -7.08 -7.29 8.72
CA GLN A 114 -8.52 -7.39 8.94
C GLN A 114 -9.23 -7.94 7.71
N ALA A 115 -8.92 -7.43 6.53
CA ALA A 115 -9.48 -7.93 5.27
C ALA A 115 -9.16 -9.42 5.04
N THR A 116 -7.93 -9.84 5.32
CA THR A 116 -7.49 -11.24 5.21
C THR A 116 -8.33 -12.18 6.06
N ILE A 117 -8.52 -11.83 7.33
CA ILE A 117 -9.33 -12.63 8.27
C ILE A 117 -10.80 -12.62 7.89
N LEU A 118 -11.36 -11.46 7.55
CA LEU A 118 -12.75 -11.34 7.07
C LEU A 118 -13.00 -12.14 5.79
N ALA A 119 -11.99 -12.32 4.96
CA ALA A 119 -12.07 -13.13 3.75
C ALA A 119 -12.09 -14.65 4.05
N GLY A 120 -11.81 -15.06 5.27
CA GLY A 120 -11.72 -16.48 5.66
C GLY A 120 -10.39 -17.15 5.29
N VAL A 121 -9.35 -16.36 4.97
CA VAL A 121 -8.00 -16.88 4.79
C VAL A 121 -7.41 -17.26 6.16
N PRO A 122 -6.71 -18.39 6.27
CA PRO A 122 -6.15 -18.85 7.54
C PRO A 122 -5.29 -17.82 8.26
N GLU A 123 -5.33 -17.81 9.58
CA GLU A 123 -4.54 -16.89 10.41
C GLU A 123 -3.03 -17.07 10.26
N SER A 124 -2.58 -18.22 9.81
CA SER A 124 -1.18 -18.51 9.53
C SER A 124 -0.63 -17.71 8.34
N VAL A 125 -1.50 -17.24 7.44
CA VAL A 125 -1.10 -16.46 6.26
C VAL A 125 -0.76 -15.03 6.68
N PRO A 126 0.48 -14.57 6.52
CA PRO A 126 0.87 -13.21 6.86
C PRO A 126 0.28 -12.20 5.89
N SER A 127 0.03 -11.00 6.40
CA SER A 127 -0.47 -9.90 5.57
C SER A 127 0.16 -8.57 5.97
N ILE A 128 0.32 -7.69 5.00
CA ILE A 128 0.87 -6.34 5.20
C ILE A 128 -0.01 -5.30 4.52
N THR A 129 -0.13 -4.15 5.15
CA THR A 129 -0.74 -2.96 4.54
C THR A 129 0.35 -2.03 4.05
N VAL A 130 0.30 -1.70 2.75
CA VAL A 130 1.29 -0.85 2.09
C VAL A 130 0.68 0.52 1.84
N ASN A 131 1.36 1.58 2.26
CA ASN A 131 1.02 2.94 1.90
C ASN A 131 2.17 3.60 1.14
N LYS A 132 1.94 3.86 -0.12
CA LYS A 132 2.80 4.64 -1.00
C LYS A 132 1.97 5.68 -1.76
N VAL A 133 1.03 6.31 -1.06
CA VAL A 133 0.07 7.27 -1.61
C VAL A 133 -0.60 6.67 -2.87
N CYS A 134 -0.71 7.40 -3.97
CA CYS A 134 -1.38 6.94 -5.19
C CYS A 134 -0.77 5.65 -5.80
N SER A 135 0.47 5.30 -5.44
CA SER A 135 1.17 4.11 -5.93
C SER A 135 0.98 2.88 -5.05
N SER A 136 0.13 2.93 -4.02
CA SER A 136 -0.02 1.82 -3.05
C SER A 136 -0.45 0.52 -3.72
N GLY A 137 -1.43 0.57 -4.63
CA GLY A 137 -1.92 -0.61 -5.33
C GLY A 137 -0.93 -1.19 -6.35
N ILE A 138 -0.06 -0.35 -6.94
CA ILE A 138 0.98 -0.84 -7.86
C ILE A 138 2.15 -1.44 -7.07
N LYS A 139 2.34 -0.99 -5.83
CA LYS A 139 3.43 -1.46 -4.98
C LYS A 139 3.12 -2.82 -4.34
N THR A 140 1.85 -3.16 -4.19
CA THR A 140 1.41 -4.47 -3.71
C THR A 140 1.45 -5.51 -4.80
#